data_2433e8715de300fa2c003b592ba4e357
#
_entry.id   2433e8715de300fa2c003b592ba4e357
#
_cell.length_a   1.000
_cell.length_b   1.000
_cell.length_c   1.000
_cell.angle_alpha   90.00
_cell.angle_beta   90.00
_cell.angle_gamma   90.00
#
_symmetry.space_group_name_H-M   'P 1'
#
loop_
_entity.id
_entity.type
_entity.pdbx_description
1 polymer ?
#
loop_
_entity_poly.entity_id
_entity_poly.type
_entity_poly.pdbx_seq_one_letter_code
_entity_poly.pdbx_strand_id
1 'polypeptide(L)'
;CPVIAIVPYTNFDDAVAKAKANLLVEGAGHSAALHSNNDDHIEQAGLDLPISRLVVNQPSSTTAGGSLTNGFAPTTTLGCGSWGGNSISENLDYKHLMNVSRIGKVITDKKVPTDDEIWA
;
A
#
# COMPACT_ATOMS: atom_id res chain seq x y z
N CYS A 1 -9.89 -10.33 20.48
CA CYS A 1 -11.13 -9.98 21.17
C CYS A 1 -12.26 -9.90 20.14
N PRO A 2 -13.41 -10.55 20.35
CA PRO A 2 -14.52 -10.53 19.38
C PRO A 2 -15.36 -9.24 19.52
N VAL A 3 -14.70 -8.09 19.51
CA VAL A 3 -15.34 -6.77 19.57
C VAL A 3 -15.06 -6.03 18.28
N ILE A 4 -16.12 -5.49 17.65
CA ILE A 4 -16.05 -4.68 16.45
C ILE A 4 -16.79 -3.36 16.69
N ALA A 5 -16.20 -2.25 16.27
CA ALA A 5 -16.85 -0.96 16.25
C ALA A 5 -17.55 -0.73 14.92
N ILE A 6 -18.78 -0.26 14.96
CA ILE A 6 -19.54 0.15 13.76
C ILE A 6 -19.70 1.66 13.81
N VAL A 7 -19.22 2.33 12.79
CA VAL A 7 -19.25 3.80 12.69
C VAL A 7 -20.07 4.21 11.46
N PRO A 8 -21.20 4.90 11.63
CA PRO A 8 -21.99 5.38 10.52
C PRO A 8 -21.28 6.55 9.79
N TYR A 9 -21.55 6.70 8.51
CA TYR A 9 -21.07 7.80 7.68
C TYR A 9 -22.19 8.38 6.82
N THR A 10 -22.03 9.63 6.36
CA THR A 10 -23.04 10.35 5.58
C THR A 10 -22.80 10.27 4.08
N ASN A 11 -21.54 10.26 3.64
CA ASN A 11 -21.11 10.11 2.26
C ASN A 11 -19.72 9.47 2.24
N PHE A 12 -19.18 9.20 1.06
CA PHE A 12 -17.91 8.49 0.94
C PHE A 12 -16.72 9.28 1.51
N ASP A 13 -16.68 10.59 1.33
CA ASP A 13 -15.63 11.46 1.89
C ASP A 13 -15.60 11.38 3.42
N ASP A 14 -16.78 11.40 4.06
CA ASP A 14 -16.91 11.23 5.51
C ASP A 14 -16.45 9.84 5.95
N ALA A 15 -16.72 8.78 5.16
CA ALA A 15 -16.24 7.44 5.43
C ALA A 15 -14.71 7.37 5.39
N VAL A 16 -14.09 7.93 4.36
CA VAL A 16 -12.63 7.99 4.20
C VAL A 16 -11.99 8.81 5.32
N ALA A 17 -12.56 9.97 5.66
CA ALA A 17 -12.05 10.81 6.74
C ALA A 17 -12.07 10.09 8.10
N LYS A 18 -13.17 9.40 8.43
CA LYS A 18 -13.31 8.62 9.66
C LYS A 18 -12.35 7.42 9.70
N ALA A 19 -12.22 6.70 8.58
CA ALA A 19 -11.26 5.60 8.46
C ALA A 19 -9.82 6.07 8.65
N LYS A 20 -9.44 7.18 8.00
CA LYS A 20 -8.14 7.81 8.15
C LYS A 20 -7.86 8.24 9.58
N ALA A 21 -8.82 8.92 10.21
CA ALA A 21 -8.68 9.34 11.62
C ALA A 21 -8.46 8.13 12.55
N ASN A 22 -9.19 7.04 12.34
CA ASN A 22 -9.01 5.82 13.11
C ASN A 22 -7.63 5.18 12.88
N LEU A 23 -7.17 5.10 11.63
CA LEU A 23 -5.85 4.55 11.28
C LEU A 23 -4.70 5.36 11.90
N LEU A 24 -4.85 6.69 12.03
CA LEU A 24 -3.85 7.55 12.65
C LEU A 24 -3.75 7.40 14.17
N VAL A 25 -4.78 6.86 14.81
CA VAL A 25 -4.71 6.49 16.24
C VAL A 25 -3.86 5.24 16.41
N GLU A 26 -4.15 4.19 15.63
CA GLU A 26 -3.39 2.94 15.61
C GLU A 26 -3.74 2.15 14.33
N GLY A 27 -2.73 1.54 13.72
CA GLY A 27 -2.92 0.67 12.55
C GLY A 27 -2.49 1.28 11.22
N ALA A 28 -1.90 2.48 11.22
CA ALA A 28 -1.36 3.08 10.01
C ALA A 28 -0.35 2.15 9.31
N GLY A 29 -0.45 2.09 7.98
CA GLY A 29 0.38 1.23 7.13
C GLY A 29 -0.11 -0.22 7.01
N HIS A 30 -1.12 -0.66 7.74
CA HIS A 30 -1.56 -2.05 7.70
C HIS A 30 -2.45 -2.33 6.46
N SER A 31 -3.69 -2.69 6.64
CA SER A 31 -4.60 -3.13 5.58
C SER A 31 -6.00 -2.61 5.82
N ALA A 32 -6.72 -2.33 4.75
CA ALA A 32 -8.16 -2.08 4.78
C ALA A 32 -8.89 -2.93 3.74
N ALA A 33 -10.19 -3.11 3.93
CA ALA A 33 -11.08 -3.66 2.93
C ALA A 33 -12.13 -2.61 2.53
N LEU A 34 -12.38 -2.50 1.24
CA LEU A 34 -13.44 -1.68 0.68
C LEU A 34 -14.39 -2.55 -0.13
N HIS A 35 -15.68 -2.48 0.17
CA HIS A 35 -16.71 -3.11 -0.64
C HIS A 35 -17.39 -2.03 -1.49
N SER A 36 -16.99 -1.93 -2.76
CA SER A 36 -17.50 -0.97 -3.73
C SER A 36 -17.27 -1.47 -5.15
N ASN A 37 -18.16 -1.06 -6.07
CA ASN A 37 -18.00 -1.21 -7.52
C ASN A 37 -17.80 0.15 -8.20
N ASN A 38 -17.56 1.22 -7.44
CA ASN A 38 -17.25 2.54 -7.95
C ASN A 38 -15.74 2.73 -7.95
N ASP A 39 -15.14 2.86 -9.12
CA ASP A 39 -13.69 2.99 -9.31
C ASP A 39 -13.13 4.27 -8.68
N ASP A 40 -13.89 5.38 -8.71
CA ASP A 40 -13.49 6.64 -8.06
C ASP A 40 -13.36 6.46 -6.54
N HIS A 41 -14.27 5.70 -5.91
CA HIS A 41 -14.17 5.36 -4.49
C HIS A 41 -12.97 4.47 -4.17
N ILE A 42 -12.67 3.52 -5.06
CA ILE A 42 -11.52 2.61 -4.89
C ILE A 42 -10.22 3.41 -4.98
N GLU A 43 -10.09 4.26 -5.98
CA GLU A 43 -8.93 5.12 -6.17
C GLU A 43 -8.76 6.10 -5.00
N GLN A 44 -9.82 6.81 -4.61
CA GLN A 44 -9.79 7.75 -3.49
C GLN A 44 -9.36 7.04 -2.19
N ALA A 45 -9.94 5.89 -1.86
CA ALA A 45 -9.55 5.15 -0.66
C ALA A 45 -8.08 4.70 -0.72
N GLY A 46 -7.59 4.29 -1.90
CA GLY A 46 -6.19 3.90 -2.11
C GLY A 46 -5.19 5.04 -1.95
N LEU A 47 -5.58 6.26 -2.33
CA LEU A 47 -4.73 7.45 -2.25
C LEU A 47 -4.76 8.11 -0.85
N ASP A 48 -5.93 8.16 -0.22
CA ASP A 48 -6.14 8.95 0.99
C ASP A 48 -5.85 8.20 2.29
N LEU A 49 -6.00 6.87 2.29
CA LEU A 49 -5.75 6.07 3.49
C LEU A 49 -4.27 5.71 3.63
N PRO A 50 -3.66 5.92 4.82
CA PRO A 50 -2.28 5.52 5.08
C PRO A 50 -2.19 4.01 5.32
N ILE A 51 -2.36 3.22 4.27
CA ILE A 51 -2.34 1.75 4.28
C ILE A 51 -1.45 1.21 3.16
N SER A 52 -0.83 0.06 3.38
CA SER A 52 -0.02 -0.61 2.36
C SER A 52 -0.82 -1.57 1.48
N ARG A 53 -2.02 -1.94 1.89
CA ARG A 53 -2.90 -2.87 1.17
C ARG A 53 -4.36 -2.45 1.28
N LEU A 54 -4.98 -2.18 0.15
CA LEU A 54 -6.42 -2.05 0.01
C LEU A 54 -6.96 -3.31 -0.67
N VAL A 55 -7.82 -4.05 0.02
CA VAL A 55 -8.49 -5.22 -0.55
C VAL A 55 -9.88 -4.82 -0.99
N VAL A 56 -10.21 -5.05 -2.25
CA VAL A 56 -11.51 -4.65 -2.82
C VAL A 56 -12.42 -5.86 -2.95
N ASN A 57 -13.62 -5.74 -2.41
CA ASN A 57 -14.67 -6.77 -2.44
C ASN A 57 -14.22 -8.14 -1.89
N GLN A 58 -13.28 -8.14 -0.96
CA GLN A 58 -12.72 -9.33 -0.31
C GLN A 58 -12.48 -9.03 1.18
N PRO A 59 -12.48 -10.04 2.05
CA PRO A 59 -12.15 -9.85 3.45
C PRO A 59 -10.63 -9.67 3.65
N SER A 60 -10.19 -8.56 4.22
CA SER A 60 -8.75 -8.28 4.43
C SER A 60 -8.06 -9.31 5.33
N SER A 61 -8.76 -9.87 6.30
CA SER A 61 -8.21 -10.86 7.24
C SER A 61 -7.66 -12.12 6.59
N THR A 62 -8.19 -12.50 5.43
CA THR A 62 -7.81 -13.73 4.72
C THR A 62 -7.11 -13.48 3.38
N THR A 63 -7.16 -12.25 2.84
CA THR A 63 -6.65 -11.96 1.49
C THR A 63 -5.56 -10.90 1.44
N ALA A 64 -5.36 -10.10 2.51
CA ALA A 64 -4.26 -9.13 2.56
C ALA A 64 -2.87 -9.81 2.55
N GLY A 65 -2.76 -11.03 3.05
CA GLY A 65 -1.56 -11.86 2.99
C GLY A 65 -1.37 -12.62 1.67
N GLY A 66 -2.06 -12.22 0.61
CA GLY A 66 -2.02 -12.86 -0.70
C GLY A 66 -3.17 -13.84 -0.92
N SER A 67 -3.70 -13.82 -2.13
CA SER A 67 -4.78 -14.71 -2.56
C SER A 67 -4.67 -14.98 -4.06
N LEU A 68 -5.19 -16.10 -4.52
CA LEU A 68 -5.30 -16.41 -5.95
C LEU A 68 -6.18 -15.41 -6.71
N THR A 69 -6.96 -14.59 -5.99
CA THR A 69 -7.93 -13.65 -6.55
C THR A 69 -7.50 -12.19 -6.50
N ASN A 70 -6.34 -11.84 -5.94
CA ASN A 70 -5.91 -10.43 -5.86
C ASN A 70 -4.46 -10.16 -6.29
N GLY A 71 -3.66 -11.18 -6.55
CA GLY A 71 -2.29 -11.02 -7.04
C GLY A 71 -1.27 -10.49 -6.01
N PHE A 72 -1.63 -10.32 -4.74
CA PHE A 72 -0.65 -10.02 -3.69
C PHE A 72 0.26 -11.22 -3.46
N ALA A 73 1.53 -10.96 -3.17
CA ALA A 73 2.47 -12.02 -2.84
C ALA A 73 2.02 -12.75 -1.56
N PRO A 74 1.98 -14.11 -1.57
CA PRO A 74 1.57 -14.87 -0.40
C PRO A 74 2.57 -14.71 0.74
N THR A 75 2.07 -14.32 1.93
CA THR A 75 2.89 -14.16 3.14
C THR A 75 2.03 -14.22 4.40
N THR A 76 2.67 -14.51 5.52
CA THR A 76 2.12 -14.30 6.87
C THR A 76 2.68 -13.05 7.54
N THR A 77 3.66 -12.39 6.91
CA THR A 77 4.32 -11.20 7.43
C THR A 77 4.07 -10.00 6.53
N LEU A 78 3.28 -9.04 7.02
CA LEU A 78 2.85 -7.85 6.30
C LEU A 78 3.73 -6.65 6.68
N GLY A 79 4.40 -6.03 5.71
CA GLY A 79 5.10 -4.76 5.89
C GLY A 79 4.11 -3.60 5.91
N CYS A 80 4.30 -2.66 6.83
CA CYS A 80 3.43 -1.49 7.01
C CYS A 80 4.07 -0.18 6.51
N GLY A 81 5.24 -0.24 5.91
CA GLY A 81 5.96 0.90 5.39
C GLY A 81 6.32 1.94 6.47
N SER A 82 6.67 3.14 6.01
CA SER A 82 7.00 4.25 6.91
C SER A 82 5.83 4.69 7.80
N TRP A 83 4.59 4.50 7.35
CA TRP A 83 3.39 4.78 8.16
C TRP A 83 3.33 3.95 9.44
N GLY A 84 3.81 2.71 9.41
CA GLY A 84 3.87 1.80 10.56
C GLY A 84 5.27 1.68 11.17
N GLY A 85 6.22 2.54 10.79
CA GLY A 85 7.60 2.49 11.26
C GLY A 85 8.38 1.27 10.75
N ASN A 86 7.99 0.69 9.62
CA ASN A 86 8.61 -0.47 8.99
C ASN A 86 9.50 -0.08 7.81
N SER A 87 10.48 -0.93 7.51
CA SER A 87 11.40 -0.73 6.38
C SER A 87 10.80 -1.09 5.02
N ILE A 88 9.73 -1.88 5.01
CA ILE A 88 9.04 -2.34 3.79
C ILE A 88 7.54 -2.06 3.88
N SER A 89 6.89 -1.79 2.75
CA SER A 89 5.45 -1.51 2.62
C SER A 89 4.70 -2.60 1.83
N GLU A 90 5.32 -3.72 1.60
CA GLU A 90 4.74 -4.83 0.83
C GLU A 90 4.72 -6.13 1.64
N ASN A 91 4.11 -7.17 1.08
CA ASN A 91 4.12 -8.50 1.64
C ASN A 91 5.54 -9.06 1.65
N LEU A 92 6.02 -9.55 2.79
CA LEU A 92 7.38 -10.07 2.91
C LEU A 92 7.56 -11.29 2.01
N ASP A 93 8.58 -11.25 1.16
CA ASP A 93 8.95 -12.31 0.22
C ASP A 93 10.46 -12.56 0.32
N TYR A 94 10.95 -13.64 -0.28
CA TYR A 94 12.38 -14.05 -0.26
C TYR A 94 13.32 -12.92 -0.72
N LYS A 95 12.90 -12.08 -1.66
CA LYS A 95 13.68 -10.94 -2.15
C LYS A 95 14.09 -9.95 -1.05
N HIS A 96 13.30 -9.84 0.03
CA HIS A 96 13.60 -8.96 1.16
C HIS A 96 14.66 -9.52 2.10
N LEU A 97 14.96 -10.82 1.99
CA LEU A 97 15.98 -11.50 2.77
C LEU A 97 17.31 -11.65 2.01
N MET A 98 17.35 -11.14 0.75
CA MET A 98 18.52 -11.23 -0.10
C MET A 98 19.33 -9.93 -0.07
N ASN A 99 20.66 -10.07 -0.04
CA ASN A 99 21.55 -8.97 -0.36
C ASN A 99 21.77 -8.90 -1.87
N VAL A 100 21.67 -7.69 -2.43
CA VAL A 100 21.85 -7.44 -3.85
C VAL A 100 23.10 -6.60 -4.08
N SER A 101 24.09 -7.15 -4.78
CA SER A 101 25.24 -6.41 -5.29
C SER A 101 24.99 -5.94 -6.72
N ARG A 102 25.38 -4.73 -7.03
CA ARG A 102 25.21 -4.14 -8.37
C ARG A 102 26.56 -3.75 -8.94
N ILE A 103 26.78 -4.08 -10.24
CA ILE A 103 27.96 -3.68 -11.00
C ILE A 103 27.54 -2.61 -11.98
N GLY A 104 28.02 -1.37 -11.78
CA GLY A 104 27.84 -0.26 -12.72
C GLY A 104 28.98 -0.25 -13.73
N LYS A 105 28.65 -0.26 -15.04
CA LYS A 105 29.61 -0.07 -16.11
C LYS A 105 29.31 1.24 -16.83
N VAL A 106 30.35 1.90 -17.35
CA VAL A 106 30.17 3.10 -18.15
C VAL A 106 29.38 2.75 -19.42
N ILE A 107 28.38 3.56 -19.73
CA ILE A 107 27.61 3.51 -20.98
C ILE A 107 28.30 4.45 -21.96
N THR A 108 29.07 3.86 -22.90
CA THR A 108 29.94 4.64 -23.83
C THR A 108 29.22 5.16 -25.07
N ASP A 109 28.04 4.61 -25.37
CA ASP A 109 27.25 4.93 -26.57
C ASP A 109 26.17 5.97 -26.32
N LYS A 110 26.08 6.51 -25.10
CA LYS A 110 25.12 7.56 -24.74
C LYS A 110 25.84 8.88 -24.45
N LYS A 111 25.34 9.96 -25.08
CA LYS A 111 25.73 11.32 -24.73
C LYS A 111 25.18 11.67 -23.35
N VAL A 112 26.02 12.21 -22.49
CA VAL A 112 25.57 12.84 -21.25
C VAL A 112 24.90 14.17 -21.61
N PRO A 113 23.62 14.40 -21.24
CA PRO A 113 22.96 15.67 -21.54
C PRO A 113 23.62 16.81 -20.78
N THR A 114 23.60 18.01 -21.36
CA THR A 114 24.04 19.24 -20.69
C THR A 114 22.98 19.73 -19.71
N ASP A 115 23.36 20.63 -18.80
CA ASP A 115 22.42 21.22 -17.85
C ASP A 115 21.25 21.93 -18.56
N ASP A 116 21.54 22.61 -19.70
CA ASP A 116 20.50 23.27 -20.49
C ASP A 116 19.53 22.28 -21.16
N GLU A 117 20.00 21.08 -21.51
CA GLU A 117 19.15 20.02 -22.07
C GLU A 117 18.30 19.32 -20.99
N ILE A 118 18.72 19.39 -19.72
CA ILE A 118 18.01 18.78 -18.58
C ILE A 118 16.92 19.71 -18.04
N TRP A 119 17.19 21.03 -18.03
CA TRP A 119 16.34 22.02 -17.36
C TRP A 119 15.51 22.89 -18.33
N ALA A 120 15.46 22.56 -19.62
CA ALA A 120 14.71 23.29 -20.66
C ALA A 120 13.17 23.04 -20.60
#